data_37dd8d0677fb2cd315bdb06f19f65b43
#
_entry.id   37dd8d0677fb2cd315bdb06f19f65b43
#
_cell.length_a   1.000
_cell.length_b   1.000
_cell.length_c   1.000
_cell.angle_alpha   90.00
_cell.angle_beta   90.00
_cell.angle_gamma   90.00
#
_symmetry.space_group_name_H-M   'P 1'
#
loop_
_entity.id
_entity.type
_entity.pdbx_description
1 polymer ?
#
loop_
_entity_poly.entity_id
_entity_poly.type
_entity_poly.pdbx_seq_one_letter_code
_entity_poly.pdbx_strand_id
1 'polypeptide(L)'
;KGFPKGMIMLAVMVMVCAILGSIAMGMMFDPAVINESTDSFKSYVSNGAYWSFQKLGEYYHVGNLLLVIYAACNAIGQFSTLVLSIDAPLRILLDNEDARQFVPSGLLKKNENGAYINGIKMVICLSGSIILIQSFVPGAASVLTQLNKLNSVTMPLRYLWVFAAYIALRKSLNKFNPEYKFTKNQTVALVAGGWCFFVTAACCLLGMYVEGDIASTALNVITPVVLTALG
;
A
#
# COMPACT_ATOMS: atom_id res chain seq x y z
N LYS A 1 22.66 13.35 4.37
CA LYS A 1 21.99 14.67 4.58
C LYS A 1 20.88 14.95 3.55
N GLY A 2 20.84 14.28 2.37
CA GLY A 2 19.83 14.47 1.32
C GLY A 2 18.53 13.70 1.54
N PHE A 3 18.59 12.49 2.12
CA PHE A 3 17.45 11.60 2.27
C PHE A 3 16.23 12.21 2.99
N PRO A 4 16.36 12.88 4.16
CA PRO A 4 15.20 13.49 4.81
C PRO A 4 14.53 14.59 3.99
N LYS A 5 15.33 15.39 3.24
CA LYS A 5 14.78 16.44 2.35
C LYS A 5 14.01 15.83 1.19
N GLY A 6 14.53 14.74 0.61
CA GLY A 6 13.84 14.00 -0.45
C GLY A 6 12.51 13.42 0.02
N MET A 7 12.48 12.87 1.23
CA MET A 7 11.24 12.33 1.83
C MET A 7 10.18 13.41 2.07
N ILE A 8 10.58 14.59 2.56
CA ILE A 8 9.65 15.71 2.74
C ILE A 8 9.10 16.19 1.40
N MET A 9 9.98 16.36 0.40
CA MET A 9 9.57 16.78 -0.95
C MET A 9 8.60 15.78 -1.57
N LEU A 10 8.88 14.48 -1.44
CA LEU A 10 7.99 13.41 -1.89
C LEU A 10 6.63 13.47 -1.20
N ALA A 11 6.60 13.62 0.13
CA ALA A 11 5.37 13.72 0.89
C ALA A 11 4.50 14.90 0.45
N VAL A 12 5.11 16.09 0.27
CA VAL A 12 4.40 17.28 -0.22
C VAL A 12 3.87 17.06 -1.63
N MET A 13 4.70 16.51 -2.53
CA MET A 13 4.30 16.23 -3.91
C MET A 13 3.11 15.25 -3.96
N VAL A 14 3.17 14.16 -3.21
CA VAL A 14 2.09 13.16 -3.14
C VAL A 14 0.81 13.79 -2.59
N MET A 15 0.90 14.61 -1.54
CA MET A 15 -0.25 15.29 -0.95
C MET A 15 -0.90 16.26 -1.95
N VAL A 16 -0.12 17.08 -2.63
CA VAL A 16 -0.62 18.03 -3.64
C VAL A 16 -1.27 17.28 -4.80
N CYS A 17 -0.60 16.26 -5.34
CA CYS A 17 -1.15 15.45 -6.42
C CYS A 17 -2.44 14.73 -6.03
N ALA A 18 -2.52 14.21 -4.79
CA ALA A 18 -3.72 13.55 -4.29
C ALA A 18 -4.90 14.52 -4.16
N ILE A 19 -4.67 15.70 -3.58
CA ILE A 19 -5.72 16.73 -3.42
C ILE A 19 -6.20 17.23 -4.80
N LEU A 20 -5.29 17.64 -5.66
CA LEU A 20 -5.64 18.15 -6.99
C LEU A 20 -6.30 17.06 -7.86
N GLY A 21 -5.78 15.83 -7.80
CA GLY A 21 -6.37 14.69 -8.51
C GLY A 21 -7.79 14.38 -8.03
N SER A 22 -8.01 14.38 -6.71
CA SER A 22 -9.36 14.14 -6.14
C SER A 22 -10.35 15.23 -6.51
N ILE A 23 -9.93 16.49 -6.50
CA ILE A 23 -10.79 17.63 -6.91
C ILE A 23 -11.10 17.51 -8.41
N ALA A 24 -10.10 17.27 -9.26
CA ALA A 24 -10.29 17.11 -10.69
C ALA A 24 -11.26 15.97 -11.03
N MET A 25 -11.10 14.83 -10.36
CA MET A 25 -12.02 13.69 -10.51
C MET A 25 -13.45 14.05 -10.08
N GLY A 26 -13.60 14.71 -8.94
CA GLY A 26 -14.90 15.16 -8.43
C GLY A 26 -15.62 16.16 -9.36
N MET A 27 -14.87 16.97 -10.10
CA MET A 27 -15.43 17.91 -11.08
C MET A 27 -15.86 17.24 -12.40
N MET A 28 -15.30 16.09 -12.72
CA MET A 28 -15.56 15.40 -13.99
C MET A 28 -16.77 14.47 -13.98
N PHE A 29 -17.20 14.04 -12.81
CA PHE A 29 -18.27 13.05 -12.65
C PHE A 29 -19.41 13.57 -11.81
N ASP A 30 -20.65 13.30 -12.26
CA ASP A 30 -21.85 13.60 -11.49
C ASP A 30 -22.00 12.61 -10.33
N PRO A 31 -22.05 13.10 -9.07
CA PRO A 31 -22.23 12.25 -7.90
C PRO A 31 -23.53 11.42 -7.96
N ALA A 32 -24.58 11.92 -8.60
CA ALA A 32 -25.85 11.22 -8.72
C ALA A 32 -25.68 9.92 -9.56
N VAL A 33 -24.95 9.99 -10.66
CA VAL A 33 -24.67 8.84 -11.53
C VAL A 33 -23.76 7.80 -10.86
N ILE A 34 -22.76 8.28 -10.08
CA ILE A 34 -21.83 7.40 -9.38
C ILE A 34 -22.55 6.62 -8.28
N ASN A 35 -23.45 7.27 -7.56
CA ASN A 35 -24.15 6.69 -6.42
C ASN A 35 -25.48 6.01 -6.77
N GLU A 36 -25.81 5.89 -8.06
CA GLU A 36 -27.04 5.24 -8.54
C GLU A 36 -27.14 3.79 -8.08
N SER A 37 -26.02 3.06 -8.06
CA SER A 37 -25.94 1.68 -7.57
C SER A 37 -24.58 1.37 -6.96
N THR A 38 -24.53 0.33 -6.11
CA THR A 38 -23.27 -0.18 -5.55
C THR A 38 -22.28 -0.61 -6.63
N ASP A 39 -22.76 -1.13 -7.76
CA ASP A 39 -21.92 -1.58 -8.86
C ASP A 39 -21.39 -0.39 -9.68
N SER A 40 -22.17 0.68 -9.85
CA SER A 40 -21.72 1.94 -10.44
C SER A 40 -20.59 2.55 -9.63
N PHE A 41 -20.75 2.59 -8.30
CA PHE A 41 -19.70 3.08 -7.39
C PHE A 41 -18.42 2.24 -7.46
N LYS A 42 -18.52 0.91 -7.45
CA LYS A 42 -17.36 0.01 -7.59
C LYS A 42 -16.64 0.20 -8.92
N SER A 43 -17.41 0.34 -10.01
CA SER A 43 -16.86 0.58 -11.35
C SER A 43 -16.15 1.93 -11.41
N TYR A 44 -16.71 2.97 -10.79
CA TYR A 44 -16.05 4.27 -10.67
C TYR A 44 -14.75 4.19 -9.89
N VAL A 45 -14.73 3.53 -8.74
CA VAL A 45 -13.51 3.36 -7.94
C VAL A 45 -12.43 2.61 -8.71
N SER A 46 -12.80 1.63 -9.52
CA SER A 46 -11.84 0.83 -10.29
C SER A 46 -11.35 1.52 -11.56
N ASN A 47 -12.22 2.22 -12.28
CA ASN A 47 -11.96 2.72 -13.64
C ASN A 47 -12.04 4.25 -13.77
N GLY A 48 -12.39 4.97 -12.70
CA GLY A 48 -12.64 6.41 -12.76
C GLY A 48 -11.48 7.22 -13.33
N ALA A 49 -10.25 6.85 -13.01
CA ALA A 49 -9.08 7.51 -13.58
C ALA A 49 -9.00 7.33 -15.10
N TYR A 50 -9.25 6.12 -15.62
CA TYR A 50 -9.28 5.86 -17.06
C TYR A 50 -10.39 6.64 -17.76
N TRP A 51 -11.58 6.68 -17.18
CA TRP A 51 -12.71 7.45 -17.70
C TRP A 51 -12.45 8.96 -17.69
N SER A 52 -11.74 9.46 -16.67
CA SER A 52 -11.34 10.88 -16.62
C SER A 52 -10.45 11.26 -17.79
N PHE A 53 -9.44 10.44 -18.09
CA PHE A 53 -8.56 10.69 -19.23
C PHE A 53 -9.24 10.48 -20.58
N GLN A 54 -10.22 9.60 -20.65
CA GLN A 54 -11.07 9.44 -21.83
C GLN A 54 -11.91 10.71 -22.08
N LYS A 55 -12.66 11.18 -21.06
CA LYS A 55 -13.44 12.42 -21.15
C LYS A 55 -12.57 13.63 -21.49
N LEU A 56 -11.37 13.70 -20.93
CA LEU A 56 -10.43 14.77 -21.23
C LEU A 56 -9.97 14.71 -22.68
N GLY A 57 -9.75 13.52 -23.21
CA GLY A 57 -9.41 13.31 -24.62
C GLY A 57 -10.54 13.72 -25.58
N GLU A 58 -11.79 13.44 -25.22
CA GLU A 58 -12.97 13.89 -25.94
C GLU A 58 -13.11 15.42 -25.91
N TYR A 59 -12.91 16.03 -24.74
CA TYR A 59 -12.97 17.50 -24.57
C TYR A 59 -11.94 18.25 -25.44
N TYR A 60 -10.71 17.74 -25.51
CA TYR A 60 -9.64 18.33 -26.33
C TYR A 60 -9.63 17.84 -27.80
N HIS A 61 -10.59 17.04 -28.21
CA HIS A 61 -10.70 16.47 -29.56
C HIS A 61 -9.46 15.65 -30.00
N VAL A 62 -8.75 15.06 -29.03
CA VAL A 62 -7.59 14.17 -29.30
C VAL A 62 -7.94 12.69 -29.20
N GLY A 63 -9.21 12.35 -29.13
CA GLY A 63 -9.71 10.98 -29.04
C GLY A 63 -9.17 10.25 -27.82
N ASN A 64 -8.75 9.00 -27.99
CA ASN A 64 -8.25 8.16 -26.90
C ASN A 64 -6.77 8.34 -26.57
N LEU A 65 -6.08 9.34 -27.13
CA LEU A 65 -4.64 9.52 -26.94
C LEU A 65 -4.26 9.65 -25.46
N LEU A 66 -4.99 10.49 -24.71
CA LEU A 66 -4.72 10.73 -23.29
C LEU A 66 -4.97 9.47 -22.44
N LEU A 67 -6.00 8.70 -22.78
CA LEU A 67 -6.27 7.40 -22.16
C LEU A 67 -5.11 6.42 -22.36
N VAL A 68 -4.59 6.32 -23.59
CA VAL A 68 -3.48 5.41 -23.92
C VAL A 68 -2.20 5.83 -23.19
N ILE A 69 -1.89 7.12 -23.16
CA ILE A 69 -0.71 7.65 -22.41
C ILE A 69 -0.86 7.33 -20.92
N TYR A 70 -2.03 7.59 -20.34
CA TYR A 70 -2.27 7.28 -18.94
C TYR A 70 -2.13 5.78 -18.65
N ALA A 71 -2.73 4.92 -19.50
CA ALA A 71 -2.65 3.47 -19.35
C ALA A 71 -1.20 2.97 -19.43
N ALA A 72 -0.40 3.49 -20.35
CA ALA A 72 1.02 3.15 -20.47
C ALA A 72 1.82 3.59 -19.23
N CYS A 73 1.64 4.83 -18.78
CA CYS A 73 2.30 5.34 -17.57
C CYS A 73 1.91 4.52 -16.32
N ASN A 74 0.61 4.20 -16.18
CA ASN A 74 0.13 3.38 -15.08
C ASN A 74 0.72 1.96 -15.13
N ALA A 75 0.78 1.34 -16.31
CA ALA A 75 1.38 0.03 -16.49
C ALA A 75 2.87 0.00 -16.06
N ILE A 76 3.64 1.02 -16.46
CA ILE A 76 5.06 1.16 -16.05
C ILE A 76 5.16 1.34 -14.52
N GLY A 77 4.29 2.17 -13.93
CA GLY A 77 4.24 2.37 -12.49
C GLY A 77 3.90 1.09 -11.72
N GLN A 78 2.91 0.34 -12.19
CA GLN A 78 2.52 -0.95 -11.58
C GLN A 78 3.63 -2.00 -11.73
N PHE A 79 4.32 -2.03 -12.87
CA PHE A 79 5.47 -2.92 -13.06
C PHE A 79 6.61 -2.59 -12.09
N SER A 80 6.93 -1.31 -11.89
CA SER A 80 7.92 -0.87 -10.92
C SER A 80 7.54 -1.26 -9.49
N THR A 81 6.26 -1.09 -9.14
CA THR A 81 5.74 -1.49 -7.83
C THR A 81 5.83 -3.01 -7.63
N LEU A 82 5.53 -3.79 -8.67
CA LEU A 82 5.67 -5.25 -8.63
C LEU A 82 7.12 -5.68 -8.33
N VAL A 83 8.08 -5.10 -9.04
CA VAL A 83 9.51 -5.41 -8.84
C VAL A 83 9.94 -5.09 -7.40
N LEU A 84 9.57 -3.90 -6.90
CA LEU A 84 9.87 -3.50 -5.52
C LEU A 84 9.19 -4.40 -4.49
N SER A 85 7.95 -4.79 -4.74
CA SER A 85 7.18 -5.65 -3.83
C SER A 85 7.74 -7.08 -3.73
N ILE A 86 8.48 -7.53 -4.74
CA ILE A 86 9.17 -8.82 -4.71
C ILE A 86 10.54 -8.69 -4.04
N ASP A 87 11.35 -7.70 -4.43
CA ASP A 87 12.75 -7.58 -3.99
C ASP A 87 12.88 -7.07 -2.55
N ALA A 88 12.10 -6.05 -2.16
CA ALA A 88 12.25 -5.43 -0.84
C ALA A 88 11.95 -6.37 0.34
N PRO A 89 10.84 -7.13 0.38
CA PRO A 89 10.60 -8.08 1.46
C PRO A 89 11.65 -9.20 1.53
N LEU A 90 12.11 -9.68 0.37
CA LEU A 90 13.16 -10.69 0.32
C LEU A 90 14.46 -10.17 0.91
N ARG A 91 14.87 -8.94 0.60
CA ARG A 91 16.07 -8.33 1.20
C ARG A 91 15.93 -8.16 2.70
N ILE A 92 14.80 -7.66 3.18
CA ILE A 92 14.55 -7.47 4.61
C ILE A 92 14.63 -8.81 5.35
N LEU A 93 14.05 -9.87 4.78
CA LEU A 93 14.06 -11.21 5.38
C LEU A 93 15.44 -11.89 5.30
N LEU A 94 16.08 -11.86 4.13
CA LEU A 94 17.30 -12.61 3.87
C LEU A 94 18.59 -11.88 4.30
N ASP A 95 18.55 -10.56 4.49
CA ASP A 95 19.69 -9.81 5.03
C ASP A 95 19.71 -9.80 6.58
N ASN A 96 18.60 -10.19 7.24
CA ASN A 96 18.57 -10.34 8.69
C ASN A 96 19.30 -11.62 9.12
N GLU A 97 20.30 -11.49 9.99
CA GLU A 97 21.13 -12.63 10.45
C GLU A 97 20.30 -13.67 11.22
N ASP A 98 19.34 -13.23 12.02
CA ASP A 98 18.48 -14.13 12.79
C ASP A 98 17.55 -14.95 11.88
N ALA A 99 17.03 -14.34 10.83
CA ALA A 99 16.15 -15.00 9.88
C ALA A 99 16.89 -15.99 8.96
N ARG A 100 18.18 -15.77 8.70
CA ARG A 100 19.02 -16.68 7.87
C ARG A 100 19.10 -18.08 8.42
N GLN A 101 19.00 -18.28 9.73
CA GLN A 101 19.07 -19.60 10.36
C GLN A 101 17.89 -20.49 9.97
N PHE A 102 16.74 -19.91 9.63
CA PHE A 102 15.52 -20.62 9.26
C PHE A 102 15.34 -20.79 7.74
N VAL A 103 16.20 -20.15 6.93
CA VAL A 103 16.08 -20.13 5.47
C VAL A 103 17.03 -21.13 4.83
N PRO A 104 16.55 -21.97 3.88
CA PRO A 104 17.40 -22.88 3.14
C PRO A 104 18.57 -22.16 2.44
N SER A 105 19.78 -22.70 2.54
CA SER A 105 21.01 -22.11 1.99
C SER A 105 20.94 -21.80 0.48
N GLY A 106 20.09 -22.53 -0.26
CA GLY A 106 19.85 -22.29 -1.68
C GLY A 106 19.21 -20.95 -2.01
N LEU A 107 18.39 -20.40 -1.08
CA LEU A 107 17.74 -19.10 -1.25
C LEU A 107 18.67 -17.93 -0.92
N LEU A 108 19.73 -18.19 -0.16
CA LEU A 108 20.70 -17.17 0.28
C LEU A 108 21.73 -16.80 -0.79
N LYS A 109 21.79 -17.54 -1.92
CA LYS A 109 22.71 -17.24 -3.00
C LYS A 109 22.37 -15.93 -3.69
N LYS A 110 23.30 -14.98 -3.61
CA LYS A 110 23.24 -13.68 -4.32
C LYS A 110 23.89 -13.82 -5.70
N ASN A 111 23.37 -13.11 -6.67
CA ASN A 111 24.00 -12.89 -7.97
C ASN A 111 25.10 -11.82 -7.86
N GLU A 112 25.88 -11.63 -8.93
CA GLU A 112 26.91 -10.57 -9.07
C GLU A 112 26.36 -9.16 -8.75
N ASN A 113 25.07 -8.92 -9.03
CA ASN A 113 24.37 -7.67 -8.71
C ASN A 113 23.77 -7.63 -7.30
N GLY A 114 24.06 -8.60 -6.43
CA GLY A 114 23.57 -8.66 -5.06
C GLY A 114 22.08 -9.03 -4.89
N ALA A 115 21.42 -9.54 -5.94
CA ALA A 115 20.01 -9.96 -5.88
C ALA A 115 19.88 -11.45 -5.52
N TYR A 116 18.85 -11.79 -4.73
CA TYR A 116 18.49 -13.15 -4.33
C TYR A 116 17.66 -13.85 -5.42
N ILE A 117 18.29 -14.30 -6.50
CA ILE A 117 17.59 -14.84 -7.67
C ILE A 117 16.67 -16.02 -7.32
N ASN A 118 17.13 -16.94 -6.49
CA ASN A 118 16.32 -18.10 -6.12
C ASN A 118 15.10 -17.70 -5.26
N GLY A 119 15.25 -16.70 -4.39
CA GLY A 119 14.14 -16.12 -3.64
C GLY A 119 13.12 -15.45 -4.57
N ILE A 120 13.58 -14.67 -5.53
CA ILE A 120 12.73 -14.02 -6.54
C ILE A 120 11.97 -15.07 -7.35
N LYS A 121 12.66 -16.11 -7.84
CA LYS A 121 12.02 -17.21 -8.57
C LYS A 121 10.95 -17.92 -7.74
N MET A 122 11.23 -18.17 -6.46
CA MET A 122 10.25 -18.79 -5.55
C MET A 122 9.00 -17.92 -5.39
N VAL A 123 9.15 -16.62 -5.18
CA VAL A 123 8.01 -15.69 -5.05
C VAL A 123 7.21 -15.62 -6.34
N ILE A 124 7.86 -15.54 -7.51
CA ILE A 124 7.20 -15.51 -8.81
C ILE A 124 6.46 -16.82 -9.06
N CYS A 125 7.08 -17.98 -8.79
CA CYS A 125 6.41 -19.28 -8.92
C CYS A 125 5.18 -19.38 -8.00
N LEU A 126 5.30 -18.96 -6.75
CA LEU A 126 4.20 -19.03 -5.78
C LEU A 126 3.05 -18.10 -6.20
N SER A 127 3.36 -16.85 -6.53
CA SER A 127 2.36 -15.87 -6.97
C SER A 127 1.72 -16.27 -8.30
N GLY A 128 2.52 -16.76 -9.25
CA GLY A 128 2.03 -17.26 -10.53
C GLY A 128 1.11 -18.48 -10.38
N SER A 129 1.44 -19.40 -9.47
CA SER A 129 0.58 -20.55 -9.16
C SER A 129 -0.76 -20.11 -8.59
N ILE A 130 -0.78 -19.13 -7.69
CA ILE A 130 -2.03 -18.58 -7.12
C ILE A 130 -2.87 -17.95 -8.22
N ILE A 131 -2.27 -17.15 -9.11
CA ILE A 131 -2.98 -16.52 -10.24
C ILE A 131 -3.56 -17.57 -11.19
N LEU A 132 -2.79 -18.61 -11.51
CA LEU A 132 -3.26 -19.71 -12.36
C LEU A 132 -4.45 -20.45 -11.70
N ILE A 133 -4.35 -20.80 -10.42
CA ILE A 133 -5.45 -21.45 -9.69
C ILE A 133 -6.71 -20.59 -9.75
N GLN A 134 -6.57 -19.26 -9.59
CA GLN A 134 -7.70 -18.34 -9.67
C GLN A 134 -8.36 -18.29 -11.05
N SER A 135 -7.57 -18.48 -12.12
CA SER A 135 -8.11 -18.49 -13.49
C SER A 135 -8.94 -19.73 -13.80
N PHE A 136 -8.66 -20.84 -13.13
CA PHE A 136 -9.31 -22.14 -13.41
C PHE A 136 -10.42 -22.49 -12.41
N VAL A 137 -10.41 -21.91 -11.20
CA VAL A 137 -11.40 -22.24 -10.15
C VAL A 137 -12.52 -21.20 -10.12
N PRO A 138 -13.77 -21.58 -10.45
CA PRO A 138 -14.91 -20.69 -10.31
C PRO A 138 -15.04 -20.21 -8.85
N GLY A 139 -15.14 -18.90 -8.64
CA GLY A 139 -15.24 -18.31 -7.31
C GLY A 139 -13.90 -17.88 -6.67
N ALA A 140 -12.76 -18.24 -7.25
CA ALA A 140 -11.45 -17.79 -6.75
C ALA A 140 -11.26 -16.27 -6.82
N ALA A 141 -12.01 -15.57 -7.68
CA ALA A 141 -12.04 -14.11 -7.72
C ALA A 141 -12.51 -13.50 -6.38
N SER A 142 -13.39 -14.18 -5.64
CA SER A 142 -13.82 -13.75 -4.32
C SER A 142 -12.68 -13.80 -3.30
N VAL A 143 -11.78 -14.78 -3.39
CA VAL A 143 -10.60 -14.90 -2.54
C VAL A 143 -9.63 -13.74 -2.77
N LEU A 144 -9.39 -13.35 -4.02
CA LEU A 144 -8.57 -12.15 -4.35
C LEU A 144 -9.17 -10.88 -3.75
N THR A 145 -10.48 -10.71 -3.91
CA THR A 145 -11.18 -9.56 -3.32
C THR A 145 -11.01 -9.54 -1.80
N GLN A 146 -11.11 -10.71 -1.17
CA GLN A 146 -10.90 -10.85 0.27
C GLN A 146 -9.46 -10.55 0.69
N LEU A 147 -8.47 -11.04 -0.06
CA LEU A 147 -7.05 -10.74 0.17
C LEU A 147 -6.76 -9.24 0.02
N ASN A 148 -7.35 -8.57 -0.97
CA ASN A 148 -7.22 -7.13 -1.15
C ASN A 148 -7.85 -6.35 0.01
N LYS A 149 -9.02 -6.78 0.50
CA LYS A 149 -9.64 -6.20 1.70
C LYS A 149 -8.74 -6.37 2.92
N LEU A 150 -8.20 -7.57 3.14
CA LEU A 150 -7.26 -7.85 4.24
C LEU A 150 -5.99 -6.99 4.14
N ASN A 151 -5.45 -6.81 2.94
CA ASN A 151 -4.29 -5.94 2.72
C ASN A 151 -4.60 -4.48 3.09
N SER A 152 -5.81 -4.00 2.76
CA SER A 152 -6.25 -2.64 3.11
C SER A 152 -6.36 -2.42 4.62
N VAL A 153 -6.63 -3.47 5.41
CA VAL A 153 -6.63 -3.41 6.88
C VAL A 153 -5.22 -3.58 7.45
N THR A 154 -4.43 -4.48 6.89
CA THR A 154 -3.08 -4.81 7.39
C THR A 154 -2.08 -3.67 7.16
N MET A 155 -2.23 -2.90 6.08
CA MET A 155 -1.36 -1.75 5.80
C MET A 155 -1.41 -0.67 6.89
N PRO A 156 -2.57 -0.13 7.29
CA PRO A 156 -2.65 0.82 8.39
C PRO A 156 -2.13 0.26 9.71
N LEU A 157 -2.33 -1.03 9.98
CA LEU A 157 -1.84 -1.70 11.18
C LEU A 157 -0.31 -1.65 11.29
N ARG A 158 0.41 -1.83 10.16
CA ARG A 158 1.87 -1.65 10.14
C ARG A 158 2.30 -0.23 10.49
N TYR A 159 1.57 0.77 10.02
CA TYR A 159 1.88 2.17 10.34
C TYR A 159 1.66 2.50 11.81
N LEU A 160 0.72 1.84 12.49
CA LEU A 160 0.54 1.99 13.95
C LEU A 160 1.82 1.63 14.71
N TRP A 161 2.49 0.54 14.34
CA TRP A 161 3.77 0.15 14.94
C TRP A 161 4.87 1.19 14.69
N VAL A 162 4.91 1.74 13.48
CA VAL A 162 5.87 2.81 13.13
C VAL A 162 5.63 4.07 13.97
N PHE A 163 4.36 4.48 14.15
CA PHE A 163 4.02 5.63 14.98
C PHE A 163 4.29 5.36 16.47
N ALA A 164 3.99 4.16 16.95
CA ALA A 164 4.32 3.76 18.32
C ALA A 164 5.84 3.80 18.59
N ALA A 165 6.63 3.24 17.65
CA ALA A 165 8.08 3.30 17.70
C ALA A 165 8.61 4.75 17.67
N TYR A 166 8.03 5.61 16.82
CA TYR A 166 8.37 7.03 16.77
C TYR A 166 8.11 7.74 18.10
N ILE A 167 6.94 7.51 18.72
CA ILE A 167 6.58 8.08 20.01
C ILE A 167 7.54 7.59 21.09
N ALA A 168 7.85 6.29 21.14
CA ALA A 168 8.79 5.70 22.08
C ALA A 168 10.21 6.29 21.93
N LEU A 169 10.69 6.43 20.68
CA LEU A 169 11.98 7.05 20.37
C LEU A 169 12.03 8.51 20.82
N ARG A 170 10.94 9.26 20.63
CA ARG A 170 10.86 10.66 21.05
C ARG A 170 10.81 10.83 22.57
N LYS A 171 10.20 9.91 23.29
CA LYS A 171 10.24 9.88 24.78
C LYS A 171 11.63 9.55 25.31
N SER A 172 12.40 8.71 24.61
CA SER A 172 13.71 8.22 25.03
C SER A 172 14.88 9.00 24.42
N LEU A 173 14.68 10.26 24.01
CA LEU A 173 15.70 11.11 23.39
C LEU A 173 17.02 11.24 24.17
N ASN A 174 16.97 11.09 25.49
CA ASN A 174 18.17 11.12 26.34
C ASN A 174 19.10 9.90 26.16
N LYS A 175 18.58 8.80 25.62
CA LYS A 175 19.34 7.56 25.36
C LYS A 175 19.85 7.49 23.90
N PHE A 176 19.14 8.14 22.97
CA PHE A 176 19.44 8.10 21.56
C PHE A 176 19.66 9.53 21.05
N ASN A 177 20.81 9.79 20.47
CA ASN A 177 21.12 11.10 19.89
C ASN A 177 20.95 11.04 18.35
N PRO A 178 19.72 11.22 17.82
CA PRO A 178 19.48 11.10 16.39
C PRO A 178 20.15 12.27 15.65
N GLU A 179 20.90 11.95 14.59
CA GLU A 179 21.54 12.97 13.71
C GLU A 179 20.53 13.92 13.06
N TYR A 180 19.30 13.42 12.82
CA TYR A 180 18.24 14.20 12.19
C TYR A 180 16.99 14.26 13.07
N LYS A 181 16.50 15.47 13.32
CA LYS A 181 15.25 15.74 14.02
C LYS A 181 14.35 16.56 13.09
N PHE A 182 13.22 16.00 12.68
CA PHE A 182 12.22 16.70 11.86
C PHE A 182 11.73 17.98 12.56
N THR A 183 11.47 17.91 13.86
CA THR A 183 11.05 19.03 14.69
C THR A 183 11.95 19.10 15.93
N LYS A 184 12.46 20.30 16.22
CA LYS A 184 13.29 20.53 17.44
C LYS A 184 12.46 20.43 18.72
N ASN A 185 11.20 20.84 18.65
CA ASN A 185 10.29 20.83 19.80
C ASN A 185 9.75 19.41 20.04
N GLN A 186 10.09 18.84 21.19
CA GLN A 186 9.67 17.49 21.57
C GLN A 186 8.16 17.35 21.75
N THR A 187 7.51 18.36 22.31
CA THR A 187 6.05 18.34 22.55
C THR A 187 5.29 18.31 21.23
N VAL A 188 5.68 19.15 20.26
CA VAL A 188 5.06 19.18 18.94
C VAL A 188 5.25 17.84 18.23
N ALA A 189 6.42 17.23 18.31
CA ALA A 189 6.71 15.94 17.72
C ALA A 189 5.86 14.80 18.34
N LEU A 190 5.67 14.81 19.66
CA LEU A 190 4.85 13.82 20.37
C LEU A 190 3.36 13.99 20.06
N VAL A 191 2.86 15.23 20.04
CA VAL A 191 1.46 15.52 19.70
C VAL A 191 1.17 15.10 18.26
N ALA A 192 2.04 15.46 17.30
CA ALA A 192 1.87 15.06 15.90
C ALA A 192 1.92 13.54 15.73
N GLY A 193 2.88 12.85 16.36
CA GLY A 193 2.97 11.39 16.33
C GLY A 193 1.75 10.72 16.96
N GLY A 194 1.27 11.24 18.10
CA GLY A 194 0.06 10.76 18.78
C GLY A 194 -1.20 10.97 17.94
N TRP A 195 -1.31 12.12 17.27
CA TRP A 195 -2.42 12.39 16.36
C TRP A 195 -2.44 11.43 15.17
N CYS A 196 -1.28 11.22 14.50
CA CYS A 196 -1.17 10.26 13.42
C CYS A 196 -1.49 8.83 13.88
N PHE A 197 -1.03 8.43 15.06
CA PHE A 197 -1.37 7.14 15.65
C PHE A 197 -2.88 6.99 15.86
N PHE A 198 -3.52 7.99 16.48
CA PHE A 198 -4.95 7.97 16.77
C PHE A 198 -5.80 7.91 15.50
N VAL A 199 -5.51 8.78 14.52
CA VAL A 199 -6.25 8.80 13.24
C VAL A 199 -6.07 7.47 12.51
N THR A 200 -4.86 6.94 12.45
CA THR A 200 -4.60 5.66 11.80
C THR A 200 -5.30 4.50 12.52
N ALA A 201 -5.33 4.51 13.86
CA ALA A 201 -6.06 3.53 14.64
C ALA A 201 -7.57 3.59 14.38
N ALA A 202 -8.14 4.79 14.36
CA ALA A 202 -9.54 4.99 14.04
C ALA A 202 -9.89 4.50 12.62
N CYS A 203 -9.06 4.84 11.62
CA CYS A 203 -9.23 4.34 10.25
C CYS A 203 -9.11 2.81 10.16
N CYS A 204 -8.21 2.21 10.95
CA CYS A 204 -8.04 0.77 11.02
C CYS A 204 -9.29 0.08 11.57
N LEU A 205 -9.83 0.60 12.68
CA LEU A 205 -11.05 0.08 13.31
C LEU A 205 -12.27 0.21 12.39
N LEU A 206 -12.42 1.36 11.74
CA LEU A 206 -13.49 1.58 10.77
C LEU A 206 -13.35 0.67 9.54
N GLY A 207 -12.12 0.45 9.05
CA GLY A 207 -11.85 -0.44 7.92
C GLY A 207 -12.04 -1.93 8.22
N MET A 208 -12.00 -2.34 9.49
CA MET A 208 -12.30 -3.71 9.91
C MET A 208 -13.79 -4.02 9.88
N TYR A 209 -14.65 -3.02 10.07
CA TYR A 209 -16.09 -3.19 10.11
C TYR A 209 -16.66 -3.27 8.70
N VAL A 210 -17.42 -4.32 8.41
CA VAL A 210 -18.15 -4.50 7.16
C VAL A 210 -19.63 -4.57 7.49
N GLU A 211 -20.38 -3.57 7.03
CA GLU A 211 -21.82 -3.48 7.30
C GLU A 211 -22.56 -4.66 6.66
N GLY A 212 -23.34 -5.35 7.50
CA GLY A 212 -24.17 -6.49 7.06
C GLY A 212 -23.42 -7.83 6.89
N ASP A 213 -22.11 -7.89 7.07
CA ASP A 213 -21.32 -9.13 6.93
C ASP A 213 -20.43 -9.37 8.16
N ILE A 214 -20.98 -10.10 9.13
CA ILE A 214 -20.29 -10.46 10.38
C ILE A 214 -19.11 -11.38 10.11
N ALA A 215 -19.18 -12.27 9.11
CA ALA A 215 -18.11 -13.20 8.80
C ALA A 215 -16.88 -12.48 8.25
N SER A 216 -17.08 -11.55 7.32
CA SER A 216 -15.99 -10.69 6.80
C SER A 216 -15.40 -9.79 7.88
N THR A 217 -16.23 -9.24 8.76
CA THR A 217 -15.75 -8.43 9.91
C THR A 217 -14.90 -9.29 10.86
N ALA A 218 -15.34 -10.48 11.20
CA ALA A 218 -14.58 -11.40 12.04
C ALA A 218 -13.24 -11.79 11.40
N LEU A 219 -13.21 -12.09 10.10
CA LEU A 219 -11.99 -12.37 9.34
C LEU A 219 -11.02 -11.18 9.34
N ASN A 220 -11.53 -9.97 9.14
CA ASN A 220 -10.72 -8.75 9.13
C ASN A 220 -10.07 -8.45 10.50
N VAL A 221 -10.67 -8.91 11.59
CA VAL A 221 -10.13 -8.75 12.96
C VAL A 221 -9.20 -9.90 13.31
N ILE A 222 -9.63 -11.15 13.09
CA ILE A 222 -8.89 -12.35 13.51
C ILE A 222 -7.59 -12.50 12.72
N THR A 223 -7.63 -12.28 11.40
CA THR A 223 -6.45 -12.51 10.56
C THR A 223 -5.25 -11.64 10.95
N PRO A 224 -5.35 -10.30 11.13
CA PRO A 224 -4.24 -9.49 11.59
C PRO A 224 -3.75 -9.87 13.00
N VAL A 225 -4.66 -10.25 13.90
CA VAL A 225 -4.28 -10.67 15.26
C VAL A 225 -3.49 -11.97 15.22
N VAL A 226 -3.95 -12.96 14.45
CA VAL A 226 -3.23 -14.23 14.29
C VAL A 226 -1.87 -14.02 13.63
N LEU A 227 -1.80 -13.20 12.57
CA LEU A 227 -0.52 -12.90 11.90
C LEU A 227 0.47 -12.18 12.82
N THR A 228 0.00 -11.27 13.67
CA THR A 228 0.86 -10.60 14.65
C THR A 228 1.26 -11.51 15.81
N ALA A 229 0.48 -12.51 16.13
CA ALA A 229 0.81 -13.49 17.17
C ALA A 229 1.77 -14.59 16.69
N LEU A 230 1.77 -14.88 15.39
CA LEU A 230 2.64 -15.87 14.76
C LEU A 230 4.03 -15.31 14.37
N GLY A 231 4.17 -14.00 14.21
CA GLY A 231 5.41 -13.31 13.82
C GLY A 231 6.13 -12.71 14.99
#